data_3f2985b267e7ffd9be1af4ed81fdfb0c
#
_entry.id   3f2985b267e7ffd9be1af4ed81fdfb0c
#
_cell.length_a   1.000
_cell.length_b   1.000
_cell.length_c   1.000
_cell.angle_alpha   90.00
_cell.angle_beta   90.00
_cell.angle_gamma   90.00
#
_symmetry.space_group_name_H-M   'P 1'
#
loop_
_entity.id
_entity.type
_entity.pdbx_description
1 polymer ?
#
loop_
_entity_poly.entity_id
_entity_poly.type
_entity_poly.pdbx_seq_one_letter_code
_entity_poly.pdbx_strand_id
1 'polypeptide(L)'
;MKQYIIGSMLLSSILLAGCSLDETPRSKFSEEEAFSTPKLVYVNTVANVYSSIGNGLYGSDGGSVHTFQEFSSDASMIPGRQGDWVDGGAWQNIFLHNFESSVSKYNDVWNNLYRVIGLANSSIDRLNKYLGEHPEYAEYVYELRALRAVYYYYVMDLFGQVPLVVSSEVSANEVNQSNRSDVFKFVTSELAECIPHLSDSKSQNEGEYYGRITKAVAYMCMAKCAINAPVYTIDDTTPTSYSAFVGTDKSGKATASEEQGKTVSEMGKNINITLDGETRNAWETAVYCADQIASLGYRLQPSYADNFIVANQNSVENIWTRPNDCVNYKIEDYNIVRTLHYNHGGAIGYQGWNGACSSKQQMLVYGYGTANPDPRLKLNFYTDKDYMEETGKAVEDGATDKPLEYMPLAVKVDFTAADDPHVMKCSGARMKK
;
A
#
# COMPACT_ATOMS: atom_id res chain seq x y z
N MET A 1 39.16 -56.86 45.76
CA MET A 1 37.81 -56.45 45.26
C MET A 1 37.24 -55.18 45.95
N LYS A 2 37.42 -54.97 47.26
CA LYS A 2 36.87 -53.76 47.96
C LYS A 2 37.51 -52.45 47.54
N GLN A 3 38.74 -52.40 47.08
CA GLN A 3 39.43 -51.16 46.66
C GLN A 3 39.01 -50.67 45.28
N TYR A 4 38.56 -51.55 44.40
CA TYR A 4 38.08 -51.16 43.04
C TYR A 4 36.65 -50.64 43.05
N ILE A 5 35.83 -50.99 44.07
CA ILE A 5 34.45 -50.52 44.24
C ILE A 5 34.43 -49.07 44.73
N ILE A 6 35.38 -48.67 45.56
CA ILE A 6 35.48 -47.28 46.10
C ILE A 6 36.00 -46.34 45.00
N GLY A 7 36.92 -46.82 44.14
CA GLY A 7 37.40 -46.03 43.00
C GLY A 7 36.35 -45.78 41.93
N SER A 8 35.47 -46.76 41.66
CA SER A 8 34.37 -46.59 40.70
C SER A 8 33.21 -45.73 41.22
N MET A 9 32.98 -45.72 42.54
CA MET A 9 31.97 -44.80 43.12
C MET A 9 32.45 -43.34 43.17
N LEU A 10 33.76 -43.09 43.38
CA LEU A 10 34.29 -41.72 43.28
C LEU A 10 34.33 -41.19 41.83
N LEU A 11 34.58 -42.06 40.82
CA LEU A 11 34.52 -41.62 39.42
C LEU A 11 33.11 -41.36 38.95
N SER A 12 32.09 -42.07 39.48
CA SER A 12 30.69 -41.89 39.16
C SER A 12 30.12 -40.60 39.75
N SER A 13 30.64 -40.13 40.88
CA SER A 13 30.18 -38.86 41.53
C SER A 13 30.76 -37.60 40.89
N ILE A 14 31.86 -37.69 40.13
CA ILE A 14 32.46 -36.58 39.40
C ILE A 14 31.73 -36.35 38.05
N LEU A 15 31.06 -37.39 37.51
CA LEU A 15 30.27 -37.25 36.26
C LEU A 15 28.86 -36.65 36.50
N LEU A 16 28.44 -36.41 37.73
CA LEU A 16 27.18 -35.80 38.07
C LEU A 16 27.28 -34.30 38.47
N ALA A 17 28.48 -33.72 38.43
CA ALA A 17 28.62 -32.28 38.40
C ALA A 17 28.28 -31.78 37.00
N GLY A 18 27.02 -31.90 36.64
CA GLY A 18 26.48 -31.27 35.46
C GLY A 18 26.74 -29.78 35.58
N CYS A 19 27.55 -29.23 34.68
CA CYS A 19 27.56 -27.81 34.44
C CYS A 19 26.10 -27.38 34.32
N SER A 20 25.66 -26.40 35.06
CA SER A 20 24.45 -25.66 34.72
C SER A 20 24.67 -25.13 33.31
N LEU A 21 23.93 -25.71 32.37
CA LEU A 21 23.84 -25.18 30.98
C LEU A 21 22.98 -23.90 31.01
N ASP A 22 23.36 -22.94 31.84
CA ASP A 22 22.93 -21.56 31.65
C ASP A 22 23.75 -20.99 30.50
N GLU A 23 23.38 -21.41 29.30
CA GLU A 23 23.83 -20.77 28.09
C GLU A 23 23.23 -19.36 28.05
N THR A 24 23.99 -18.36 28.50
CA THR A 24 23.72 -16.98 28.11
C THR A 24 24.14 -16.84 26.64
N PRO A 25 23.17 -16.74 25.72
CA PRO A 25 23.47 -16.61 24.31
C PRO A 25 24.15 -15.29 24.08
N ARG A 26 25.46 -15.27 23.81
CA ARG A 26 26.28 -14.09 23.55
C ARG A 26 25.90 -13.35 22.26
N SER A 27 25.00 -13.93 21.46
CA SER A 27 24.56 -13.40 20.16
C SER A 27 23.09 -12.96 20.12
N LYS A 28 22.35 -13.05 21.24
CA LYS A 28 20.95 -12.60 21.34
C LYS A 28 20.78 -11.78 22.60
N PHE A 29 20.16 -10.63 22.47
CA PHE A 29 19.69 -9.88 23.63
C PHE A 29 18.56 -10.66 24.32
N SER A 30 18.58 -10.70 25.66
CA SER A 30 17.43 -11.15 26.42
C SER A 30 16.28 -10.15 26.26
N GLU A 31 15.05 -10.57 26.57
CA GLU A 31 13.89 -9.66 26.53
C GLU A 31 14.11 -8.49 27.52
N GLU A 32 14.69 -8.76 28.70
CA GLU A 32 15.02 -7.75 29.70
C GLU A 32 16.05 -6.72 29.15
N GLU A 33 17.09 -7.17 28.45
CA GLU A 33 18.06 -6.28 27.81
C GLU A 33 17.42 -5.45 26.68
N ALA A 34 16.55 -6.06 25.87
CA ALA A 34 15.84 -5.40 24.76
C ALA A 34 14.87 -4.31 25.23
N PHE A 35 14.40 -4.38 26.47
CA PHE A 35 13.47 -3.42 27.08
C PHE A 35 14.10 -2.59 28.20
N SER A 36 15.42 -2.63 28.37
CA SER A 36 16.13 -1.99 29.48
C SER A 36 16.19 -0.45 29.41
N THR A 37 15.94 0.14 28.26
CA THR A 37 15.90 1.61 28.07
C THR A 37 14.78 2.03 27.12
N PRO A 38 14.20 3.25 27.26
CA PRO A 38 13.16 3.75 26.37
C PRO A 38 13.56 3.70 24.89
N LYS A 39 14.83 3.95 24.57
CA LYS A 39 15.35 3.87 23.20
C LYS A 39 15.30 2.44 22.66
N LEU A 40 15.67 1.46 23.46
CA LEU A 40 15.64 0.06 23.06
C LEU A 40 14.19 -0.44 22.91
N VAL A 41 13.29 -0.02 23.80
CA VAL A 41 11.86 -0.27 23.68
C VAL A 41 11.33 0.24 22.36
N TYR A 42 11.59 1.52 22.03
CA TYR A 42 11.19 2.11 20.75
C TYR A 42 11.73 1.34 19.55
N VAL A 43 13.04 1.03 19.55
CA VAL A 43 13.69 0.33 18.43
C VAL A 43 13.14 -1.08 18.23
N ASN A 44 12.91 -1.82 19.30
CA ASN A 44 12.47 -3.22 19.23
C ASN A 44 10.95 -3.38 19.03
N THR A 45 10.17 -2.33 19.20
CA THR A 45 8.73 -2.33 18.98
C THR A 45 8.34 -1.46 17.79
N VAL A 46 8.31 -0.15 17.94
CA VAL A 46 7.82 0.79 16.94
C VAL A 46 8.70 0.78 15.68
N ALA A 47 9.99 1.05 15.84
CA ALA A 47 10.90 1.15 14.69
C ALA A 47 11.02 -0.16 13.89
N ASN A 48 10.96 -1.31 14.59
CA ASN A 48 10.95 -2.62 13.94
C ASN A 48 9.72 -2.80 13.02
N VAL A 49 8.54 -2.37 13.45
CA VAL A 49 7.33 -2.43 12.63
C VAL A 49 7.46 -1.50 11.42
N TYR A 50 7.89 -0.26 11.62
CA TYR A 50 8.10 0.70 10.53
C TYR A 50 9.16 0.24 9.52
N SER A 51 10.25 -0.38 9.97
CA SER A 51 11.27 -0.95 9.07
C SER A 51 10.71 -2.04 8.15
N SER A 52 9.64 -2.68 8.58
CA SER A 52 8.96 -3.77 7.87
C SER A 52 7.90 -3.31 6.87
N ILE A 53 7.52 -2.04 6.87
CA ILE A 53 6.58 -1.48 5.88
C ILE A 53 7.11 -1.68 4.47
N GLY A 54 8.40 -1.47 4.27
CA GLY A 54 9.14 -1.87 3.09
C GLY A 54 8.44 -1.59 1.77
N ASN A 55 8.63 -2.46 0.79
CA ASN A 55 8.04 -2.36 -0.53
C ASN A 55 6.56 -2.81 -0.58
N GLY A 56 6.00 -3.31 0.52
CA GLY A 56 4.65 -3.86 0.55
C GLY A 56 3.53 -2.86 0.23
N LEU A 57 3.73 -1.57 0.50
CA LEU A 57 2.75 -0.54 0.14
C LEU A 57 3.02 0.08 -1.24
N TYR A 58 4.26 0.48 -1.52
CA TYR A 58 4.59 1.34 -2.67
C TYR A 58 5.66 0.76 -3.59
N GLY A 59 6.12 -0.47 -3.32
CA GLY A 59 7.14 -1.10 -4.15
C GLY A 59 6.66 -1.42 -5.56
N SER A 60 7.59 -1.42 -6.50
CA SER A 60 7.31 -1.65 -7.92
C SER A 60 7.31 -3.12 -8.35
N ASP A 61 7.74 -4.05 -7.48
CA ASP A 61 8.00 -5.45 -7.86
C ASP A 61 6.77 -6.38 -7.91
N GLY A 62 5.60 -5.82 -8.11
CA GLY A 62 4.41 -6.59 -8.42
C GLY A 62 3.64 -7.18 -7.23
N GLY A 63 4.20 -7.16 -6.02
CA GLY A 63 3.54 -7.63 -4.80
C GLY A 63 3.21 -6.49 -3.82
N SER A 64 2.84 -5.30 -4.30
CA SER A 64 2.52 -4.14 -3.47
C SER A 64 1.08 -3.69 -3.60
N VAL A 65 0.59 -3.00 -2.57
CA VAL A 65 -0.73 -2.35 -2.58
C VAL A 65 -0.87 -1.41 -3.77
N HIS A 66 0.13 -0.55 -4.01
CA HIS A 66 0.12 0.37 -5.15
C HIS A 66 -0.06 -0.35 -6.48
N THR A 67 0.68 -1.44 -6.72
CA THR A 67 0.56 -2.22 -7.95
C THR A 67 -0.87 -2.71 -8.19
N PHE A 68 -1.52 -3.24 -7.15
CA PHE A 68 -2.87 -3.76 -7.31
C PHE A 68 -3.90 -2.66 -7.45
N GLN A 69 -3.83 -1.60 -6.66
CA GLN A 69 -4.75 -0.46 -6.77
C GLN A 69 -4.60 0.25 -8.13
N GLU A 70 -3.38 0.37 -8.64
CA GLU A 70 -3.12 1.06 -9.90
C GLU A 70 -3.55 0.24 -11.11
N PHE A 71 -3.13 -1.02 -11.21
CA PHE A 71 -3.36 -1.84 -12.40
C PHE A 71 -4.67 -2.63 -12.40
N SER A 72 -5.44 -2.63 -11.32
CA SER A 72 -6.83 -3.08 -11.32
C SER A 72 -7.83 -1.94 -11.55
N SER A 73 -7.34 -0.70 -11.65
CA SER A 73 -8.17 0.47 -11.92
C SER A 73 -8.35 0.68 -13.44
N ASP A 74 -9.25 1.60 -13.80
CA ASP A 74 -9.41 2.06 -15.19
C ASP A 74 -8.29 3.01 -15.65
N ALA A 75 -7.33 3.35 -14.76
CA ALA A 75 -6.35 4.39 -15.02
C ALA A 75 -5.16 3.88 -15.83
N SER A 76 -4.60 2.75 -15.46
CA SER A 76 -3.37 2.25 -16.08
C SER A 76 -3.36 0.73 -16.22
N MET A 77 -2.45 0.24 -17.06
CA MET A 77 -2.29 -1.18 -17.33
C MET A 77 -0.87 -1.51 -17.74
N ILE A 78 -0.53 -2.78 -17.67
CA ILE A 78 0.69 -3.33 -18.27
C ILE A 78 0.28 -4.28 -19.38
N PRO A 79 0.34 -3.85 -20.67
CA PRO A 79 -0.02 -4.69 -21.78
C PRO A 79 1.03 -5.78 -22.05
N GLY A 80 0.59 -6.95 -22.45
CA GLY A 80 1.46 -7.98 -23.04
C GLY A 80 1.96 -7.50 -24.41
N ARG A 81 3.29 -7.44 -24.61
CA ARG A 81 3.91 -6.90 -25.83
C ARG A 81 4.75 -7.97 -26.51
N GLN A 82 4.10 -9.05 -26.98
CA GLN A 82 4.69 -10.13 -27.75
C GLN A 82 6.03 -10.63 -27.17
N GLY A 83 5.98 -11.25 -25.99
CA GLY A 83 7.15 -11.77 -25.27
C GLY A 83 7.68 -10.84 -24.17
N ASP A 84 7.37 -9.54 -24.22
CA ASP A 84 7.61 -8.62 -23.11
C ASP A 84 6.36 -8.51 -22.25
N TRP A 85 6.54 -8.49 -20.91
CA TRP A 85 5.46 -8.27 -19.93
C TRP A 85 4.33 -9.31 -20.00
N VAL A 86 4.61 -10.50 -20.49
CA VAL A 86 3.63 -11.59 -20.55
C VAL A 86 3.45 -12.23 -19.17
N ASP A 87 4.53 -12.53 -18.47
CA ASP A 87 4.60 -13.07 -17.09
C ASP A 87 3.45 -14.07 -16.75
N GLY A 88 3.16 -14.97 -17.68
CA GLY A 88 2.04 -15.91 -17.55
C GLY A 88 0.65 -15.25 -17.56
N GLY A 89 0.51 -14.00 -18.04
CA GLY A 89 -0.73 -13.25 -18.05
C GLY A 89 -1.02 -12.49 -16.75
N ALA A 90 -0.10 -12.49 -15.78
CA ALA A 90 -0.35 -11.95 -14.45
C ALA A 90 -0.78 -10.47 -14.48
N TRP A 91 -0.12 -9.64 -15.27
CA TRP A 91 -0.43 -8.21 -15.38
C TRP A 91 -1.75 -7.95 -16.09
N GLN A 92 -1.99 -8.67 -17.18
CA GLN A 92 -3.22 -8.59 -17.97
C GLN A 92 -4.42 -9.04 -17.13
N ASN A 93 -4.26 -10.09 -16.35
CA ASN A 93 -5.30 -10.62 -15.45
C ASN A 93 -5.65 -9.65 -14.31
N ILE A 94 -4.70 -8.86 -13.79
CA ILE A 94 -4.99 -7.81 -12.83
C ILE A 94 -5.94 -6.77 -13.46
N PHE A 95 -5.61 -6.27 -14.64
CA PHE A 95 -6.43 -5.28 -15.34
C PHE A 95 -7.81 -5.82 -15.77
N LEU A 96 -7.88 -7.09 -16.16
CA LEU A 96 -9.13 -7.77 -16.54
C LEU A 96 -9.94 -8.27 -15.35
N HIS A 97 -9.47 -8.09 -14.15
CA HIS A 97 -10.08 -8.60 -12.90
C HIS A 97 -10.24 -10.14 -12.88
N ASN A 98 -9.38 -10.85 -13.59
CA ASN A 98 -9.29 -12.31 -13.55
C ASN A 98 -8.36 -12.74 -12.41
N PHE A 99 -8.84 -12.60 -11.18
CA PHE A 99 -8.04 -12.89 -10.00
C PHE A 99 -8.01 -14.41 -9.72
N GLU A 100 -6.80 -14.98 -9.70
CA GLU A 100 -6.58 -16.39 -9.38
C GLU A 100 -5.65 -16.52 -8.18
N SER A 101 -6.02 -17.34 -7.22
CA SER A 101 -5.24 -17.56 -5.98
C SER A 101 -3.85 -18.18 -6.22
N SER A 102 -3.63 -18.78 -7.39
CA SER A 102 -2.33 -19.36 -7.80
C SER A 102 -1.28 -18.31 -8.18
N VAL A 103 -1.65 -17.07 -8.39
CA VAL A 103 -0.73 -16.00 -8.81
C VAL A 103 0.09 -15.53 -7.61
N SER A 104 1.41 -15.73 -7.68
CA SER A 104 2.34 -15.41 -6.57
C SER A 104 2.27 -13.95 -6.11
N LYS A 105 2.04 -13.02 -7.04
CA LYS A 105 1.94 -11.57 -6.73
C LYS A 105 0.84 -11.25 -5.70
N TYR A 106 -0.29 -11.97 -5.72
CA TYR A 106 -1.36 -11.80 -4.72
C TYR A 106 -0.91 -12.32 -3.35
N ASN A 107 -0.23 -13.47 -3.32
CA ASN A 107 0.33 -14.00 -2.09
C ASN A 107 1.40 -13.08 -1.50
N ASP A 108 2.22 -12.44 -2.33
CA ASP A 108 3.27 -11.54 -1.86
C ASP A 108 2.69 -10.32 -1.14
N VAL A 109 1.67 -9.65 -1.71
CA VAL A 109 1.03 -8.51 -1.05
C VAL A 109 0.29 -8.94 0.21
N TRP A 110 -0.41 -10.07 0.19
CA TRP A 110 -1.05 -10.65 1.37
C TRP A 110 -0.05 -10.88 2.50
N ASN A 111 1.04 -11.60 2.21
CA ASN A 111 2.08 -11.92 3.17
C ASN A 111 2.76 -10.66 3.72
N ASN A 112 3.02 -9.66 2.87
CA ASN A 112 3.60 -8.39 3.29
C ASN A 112 2.70 -7.63 4.26
N LEU A 113 1.40 -7.56 3.98
CA LEU A 113 0.43 -6.86 4.84
C LEU A 113 0.27 -7.57 6.18
N TYR A 114 0.06 -8.89 6.18
CA TYR A 114 -0.11 -9.66 7.42
C TYR A 114 1.18 -9.76 8.24
N ARG A 115 2.35 -9.70 7.62
CA ARG A 115 3.62 -9.63 8.34
C ARG A 115 3.70 -8.36 9.21
N VAL A 116 3.29 -7.21 8.67
CA VAL A 116 3.29 -5.95 9.44
C VAL A 116 2.21 -5.98 10.52
N ILE A 117 1.02 -6.51 10.24
CA ILE A 117 -0.04 -6.72 11.25
C ILE A 117 0.46 -7.61 12.39
N GLY A 118 1.11 -8.74 12.08
CA GLY A 118 1.66 -9.66 13.07
C GLY A 118 2.75 -9.03 13.93
N LEU A 119 3.64 -8.25 13.33
CA LEU A 119 4.67 -7.50 14.06
C LEU A 119 4.05 -6.42 14.96
N ALA A 120 3.03 -5.71 14.49
CA ALA A 120 2.29 -4.74 15.30
C ALA A 120 1.60 -5.43 16.49
N ASN A 121 0.92 -6.56 16.27
CA ASN A 121 0.30 -7.34 17.36
C ASN A 121 1.33 -7.75 18.41
N SER A 122 2.46 -8.35 17.99
CA SER A 122 3.51 -8.78 18.91
C SER A 122 4.11 -7.61 19.70
N SER A 123 4.29 -6.46 19.06
CA SER A 123 4.81 -5.25 19.71
C SER A 123 3.80 -4.67 20.71
N ILE A 124 2.52 -4.62 20.36
CA ILE A 124 1.44 -4.15 21.22
C ILE A 124 1.32 -5.07 22.45
N ASP A 125 1.29 -6.40 22.26
CA ASP A 125 1.18 -7.36 23.36
C ASP A 125 2.36 -7.25 24.32
N ARG A 126 3.58 -7.01 23.82
CA ARG A 126 4.76 -6.77 24.65
C ARG A 126 4.67 -5.46 25.42
N LEU A 127 4.36 -4.35 24.75
CA LEU A 127 4.24 -3.04 25.40
C LEU A 127 3.18 -3.05 26.51
N ASN A 128 2.05 -3.71 26.28
CA ASN A 128 0.98 -3.83 27.27
C ASN A 128 1.43 -4.50 28.58
N LYS A 129 2.44 -5.38 28.56
CA LYS A 129 3.00 -6.01 29.77
C LYS A 129 3.72 -4.99 30.65
N TYR A 130 4.23 -3.91 30.07
CA TYR A 130 5.02 -2.89 30.77
C TYR A 130 4.24 -1.61 31.10
N LEU A 131 2.98 -1.46 30.64
CA LEU A 131 2.20 -0.23 30.86
C LEU A 131 1.95 0.09 32.35
N GLY A 132 1.94 -0.92 33.23
CA GLY A 132 1.79 -0.70 34.66
C GLY A 132 2.98 0.04 35.30
N GLU A 133 4.18 -0.20 34.80
CA GLU A 133 5.43 0.40 35.27
C GLU A 133 5.86 1.59 34.41
N HIS A 134 5.46 1.59 33.13
CA HIS A 134 5.83 2.54 32.09
C HIS A 134 4.60 3.06 31.34
N PRO A 135 3.75 3.88 31.97
CA PRO A 135 2.53 4.39 31.34
C PRO A 135 2.81 5.27 30.08
N GLU A 136 4.02 5.80 29.96
CA GLU A 136 4.47 6.56 28.77
C GLU A 136 4.51 5.70 27.50
N TYR A 137 4.60 4.38 27.58
CA TYR A 137 4.56 3.51 26.42
C TYR A 137 3.17 3.39 25.78
N ALA A 138 2.14 3.94 26.44
CA ALA A 138 0.80 4.00 25.85
C ALA A 138 0.76 4.73 24.52
N GLU A 139 1.59 5.76 24.32
CA GLU A 139 1.71 6.46 23.02
C GLU A 139 2.13 5.50 21.91
N TYR A 140 3.12 4.62 22.17
CA TYR A 140 3.56 3.62 21.20
C TYR A 140 2.48 2.58 20.91
N VAL A 141 1.69 2.20 21.90
CA VAL A 141 0.57 1.28 21.71
C VAL A 141 -0.48 1.88 20.79
N TYR A 142 -0.89 3.13 21.03
CA TYR A 142 -1.86 3.81 20.18
C TYR A 142 -1.36 4.00 18.75
N GLU A 143 -0.09 4.35 18.58
CA GLU A 143 0.51 4.48 17.25
C GLU A 143 0.53 3.15 16.49
N LEU A 144 0.93 2.06 17.14
CA LEU A 144 0.96 0.72 16.55
C LEU A 144 -0.45 0.19 16.26
N ARG A 145 -1.44 0.49 17.11
CA ARG A 145 -2.85 0.17 16.87
C ARG A 145 -3.35 0.91 15.63
N ALA A 146 -3.06 2.20 15.51
CA ALA A 146 -3.44 2.99 14.35
C ALA A 146 -2.76 2.48 13.07
N LEU A 147 -1.46 2.14 13.11
CA LEU A 147 -0.76 1.53 11.98
C LEU A 147 -1.38 0.19 11.58
N ARG A 148 -1.68 -0.68 12.55
CA ARG A 148 -2.39 -1.95 12.32
C ARG A 148 -3.75 -1.73 11.66
N ALA A 149 -4.52 -0.74 12.09
CA ALA A 149 -5.80 -0.39 11.49
C ALA A 149 -5.65 0.06 10.03
N VAL A 150 -4.63 0.87 9.70
CA VAL A 150 -4.30 1.24 8.32
C VAL A 150 -3.95 0.01 7.47
N TYR A 151 -3.23 -0.95 8.03
CA TYR A 151 -2.92 -2.20 7.31
C TYR A 151 -4.16 -3.08 7.12
N TYR A 152 -5.06 -3.14 8.09
CA TYR A 152 -6.36 -3.80 7.93
C TYR A 152 -7.25 -3.10 6.91
N TYR A 153 -7.18 -1.77 6.80
CA TYR A 153 -7.84 -1.06 5.70
C TYR A 153 -7.35 -1.59 4.34
N TYR A 154 -6.04 -1.70 4.12
CA TYR A 154 -5.51 -2.22 2.86
C TYR A 154 -5.85 -3.69 2.62
N VAL A 155 -5.81 -4.53 3.64
CA VAL A 155 -6.18 -5.95 3.50
C VAL A 155 -7.66 -6.08 3.14
N MET A 156 -8.52 -5.32 3.80
CA MET A 156 -9.96 -5.28 3.51
C MET A 156 -10.25 -4.74 2.10
N ASP A 157 -9.57 -3.67 1.70
CA ASP A 157 -9.74 -3.04 0.38
C ASP A 157 -9.39 -4.00 -0.76
N LEU A 158 -8.27 -4.70 -0.64
CA LEU A 158 -7.76 -5.61 -1.68
C LEU A 158 -8.44 -6.99 -1.68
N PHE A 159 -8.84 -7.52 -0.53
CA PHE A 159 -9.25 -8.92 -0.38
C PHE A 159 -10.67 -9.11 0.16
N GLY A 160 -11.31 -8.06 0.64
CA GLY A 160 -12.69 -8.11 1.16
C GLY A 160 -12.80 -8.84 2.49
N GLN A 161 -13.21 -10.10 2.48
CA GLN A 161 -13.31 -10.95 3.68
C GLN A 161 -11.94 -11.50 4.05
N VAL A 162 -11.48 -11.17 5.25
CA VAL A 162 -10.10 -11.48 5.68
C VAL A 162 -10.05 -11.89 7.15
N PRO A 163 -9.04 -12.64 7.59
CA PRO A 163 -8.83 -12.92 9.00
C PRO A 163 -8.59 -11.64 9.81
N LEU A 164 -9.36 -11.46 10.88
CA LEU A 164 -9.17 -10.36 11.83
C LEU A 164 -8.51 -10.88 13.10
N VAL A 165 -7.19 -10.67 13.22
CA VAL A 165 -6.35 -11.14 14.31
C VAL A 165 -5.67 -9.94 14.96
N VAL A 166 -5.94 -9.69 16.24
CA VAL A 166 -5.50 -8.49 16.97
C VAL A 166 -4.53 -8.77 18.12
N SER A 167 -4.10 -10.01 18.26
CA SER A 167 -3.09 -10.45 19.24
C SER A 167 -2.14 -11.46 18.60
N SER A 168 -0.90 -11.50 19.08
CA SER A 168 0.10 -12.50 18.69
C SER A 168 -0.08 -13.85 19.38
N GLU A 169 -0.95 -13.94 20.38
CA GLU A 169 -1.20 -15.14 21.18
C GLU A 169 -2.27 -16.07 20.55
N VAL A 170 -2.89 -15.66 19.42
CA VAL A 170 -3.93 -16.46 18.76
C VAL A 170 -3.29 -17.64 18.02
N SER A 171 -3.80 -18.86 18.31
CA SER A 171 -3.39 -20.06 17.60
C SER A 171 -3.84 -20.04 16.13
N ALA A 172 -3.01 -20.54 15.21
CA ALA A 172 -3.34 -20.62 13.79
C ALA A 172 -4.65 -21.39 13.49
N ASN A 173 -5.00 -22.36 14.35
CA ASN A 173 -6.24 -23.14 14.22
C ASN A 173 -7.51 -22.37 14.64
N GLU A 174 -7.35 -21.23 15.32
CA GLU A 174 -8.45 -20.34 15.76
C GLU A 174 -8.68 -19.19 14.79
N VAL A 175 -7.81 -19.03 13.79
CA VAL A 175 -7.91 -17.96 12.81
C VAL A 175 -9.00 -18.30 11.80
N ASN A 176 -10.01 -17.44 11.75
CA ASN A 176 -11.12 -17.56 10.80
C ASN A 176 -11.24 -16.27 9.97
N GLN A 177 -11.82 -16.40 8.80
CA GLN A 177 -12.16 -15.27 7.96
C GLN A 177 -13.32 -14.49 8.58
N SER A 178 -13.19 -13.17 8.66
CA SER A 178 -14.22 -12.23 9.11
C SER A 178 -14.93 -11.59 7.92
N ASN A 179 -16.17 -11.16 8.11
CA ASN A 179 -16.87 -10.40 7.09
C ASN A 179 -16.18 -9.06 6.84
N ARG A 180 -16.28 -8.54 5.63
CA ARG A 180 -15.73 -7.22 5.28
C ARG A 180 -16.30 -6.11 6.15
N SER A 181 -17.59 -6.16 6.46
CA SER A 181 -18.26 -5.20 7.34
C SER A 181 -17.72 -5.22 8.78
N ASP A 182 -17.30 -6.37 9.28
CA ASP A 182 -16.70 -6.48 10.61
C ASP A 182 -15.28 -5.92 10.63
N VAL A 183 -14.50 -6.15 9.56
CA VAL A 183 -13.18 -5.52 9.41
C VAL A 183 -13.31 -4.00 9.26
N PHE A 184 -14.29 -3.51 8.51
CA PHE A 184 -14.59 -2.08 8.40
C PHE A 184 -14.90 -1.45 9.77
N LYS A 185 -15.78 -2.08 10.55
CA LYS A 185 -16.09 -1.62 11.92
C LYS A 185 -14.86 -1.62 12.81
N PHE A 186 -14.04 -2.66 12.74
CA PHE A 186 -12.79 -2.72 13.49
C PHE A 186 -11.87 -1.56 13.11
N VAL A 187 -11.61 -1.33 11.82
CA VAL A 187 -10.71 -0.27 11.35
C VAL A 187 -11.19 1.10 11.81
N THR A 188 -12.47 1.40 11.62
CA THR A 188 -13.04 2.71 12.00
C THR A 188 -13.05 2.91 13.51
N SER A 189 -13.35 1.89 14.31
CA SER A 189 -13.32 1.97 15.76
C SER A 189 -11.90 2.12 16.31
N GLU A 190 -10.94 1.34 15.80
CA GLU A 190 -9.52 1.45 16.20
C GLU A 190 -8.95 2.84 15.89
N LEU A 191 -9.22 3.37 14.70
CA LEU A 191 -8.77 4.72 14.35
C LEU A 191 -9.41 5.78 15.24
N ALA A 192 -10.72 5.67 15.52
CA ALA A 192 -11.42 6.61 16.39
C ALA A 192 -10.86 6.62 17.82
N GLU A 193 -10.51 5.45 18.36
CA GLU A 193 -9.86 5.36 19.68
C GLU A 193 -8.43 5.90 19.68
N CYS A 194 -7.67 5.69 18.60
CA CYS A 194 -6.27 6.06 18.55
C CYS A 194 -6.05 7.57 18.26
N ILE A 195 -6.88 8.17 17.43
CA ILE A 195 -6.72 9.57 16.98
C ILE A 195 -6.45 10.57 18.12
N PRO A 196 -7.17 10.56 19.26
CA PRO A 196 -6.91 11.49 20.34
C PRO A 196 -5.49 11.40 20.94
N HIS A 197 -4.84 10.26 20.79
CA HIS A 197 -3.53 9.95 21.36
C HIS A 197 -2.37 10.07 20.38
N LEU A 198 -2.66 10.34 19.10
CA LEU A 198 -1.63 10.49 18.07
C LEU A 198 -1.08 11.92 18.04
N SER A 199 0.16 12.06 17.55
CA SER A 199 0.81 13.35 17.38
C SER A 199 0.14 14.22 16.32
N ASP A 200 0.09 15.54 16.57
CA ASP A 200 -0.32 16.57 15.61
C ASP A 200 0.80 16.90 14.60
N SER A 201 1.99 16.32 14.76
CA SER A 201 3.13 16.55 13.87
C SER A 201 2.81 16.10 12.44
N LYS A 202 3.52 16.71 11.49
CA LYS A 202 3.37 16.37 10.07
C LYS A 202 4.32 15.23 9.70
N SER A 203 3.77 14.12 9.21
CA SER A 203 4.55 12.92 8.84
C SER A 203 5.55 13.16 7.70
N GLN A 204 5.33 14.14 6.84
CA GLN A 204 6.26 14.47 5.75
C GLN A 204 7.45 15.34 6.19
N ASN A 205 7.41 15.95 7.36
CA ASN A 205 8.50 16.78 7.86
C ASN A 205 9.58 15.93 8.51
N GLU A 206 10.83 16.28 8.23
CA GLU A 206 11.96 15.68 8.97
C GLU A 206 11.82 15.91 10.47
N GLY A 207 12.14 14.89 11.25
CA GLY A 207 12.05 14.89 12.69
C GLY A 207 11.57 13.57 13.27
N GLU A 208 11.12 13.58 14.50
CA GLU A 208 10.72 12.39 15.24
C GLU A 208 9.60 11.59 14.57
N TYR A 209 8.65 12.28 13.94
CA TYR A 209 7.47 11.66 13.31
C TYR A 209 7.59 11.48 11.80
N TYR A 210 8.79 11.64 11.24
CA TYR A 210 9.03 11.49 9.81
C TYR A 210 8.68 10.08 9.32
N GLY A 211 7.68 9.98 8.43
CA GLY A 211 7.18 8.70 7.92
C GLY A 211 6.27 7.92 8.88
N ARG A 212 6.04 8.40 10.10
CA ARG A 212 5.22 7.74 11.12
C ARG A 212 3.74 8.05 10.97
N ILE A 213 2.89 7.22 11.59
CA ILE A 213 1.45 7.48 11.72
C ILE A 213 1.24 8.65 12.67
N THR A 214 0.58 9.69 12.16
CA THR A 214 0.19 10.88 12.91
C THR A 214 -1.33 11.04 12.83
N LYS A 215 -1.87 12.00 13.57
CA LYS A 215 -3.30 12.27 13.59
C LYS A 215 -3.86 12.51 12.18
N ALA A 216 -3.15 13.27 11.34
CA ALA A 216 -3.55 13.51 9.95
C ALA A 216 -3.60 12.24 9.10
N VAL A 217 -2.66 11.31 9.29
CA VAL A 217 -2.66 10.02 8.58
C VAL A 217 -3.85 9.17 9.00
N ALA A 218 -4.18 9.14 10.28
CA ALA A 218 -5.34 8.40 10.80
C ALA A 218 -6.66 8.99 10.26
N TYR A 219 -6.82 10.31 10.26
CA TYR A 219 -7.98 10.97 9.64
C TYR A 219 -8.07 10.71 8.13
N MET A 220 -6.94 10.70 7.42
CA MET A 220 -6.93 10.34 5.99
C MET A 220 -7.44 8.91 5.76
N CYS A 221 -6.98 7.95 6.56
CA CYS A 221 -7.46 6.57 6.46
C CYS A 221 -8.95 6.47 6.80
N MET A 222 -9.40 7.17 7.85
CA MET A 222 -10.82 7.25 8.21
C MET A 222 -11.66 7.84 7.07
N ALA A 223 -11.21 8.91 6.41
CA ALA A 223 -11.88 9.51 5.26
C ALA A 223 -12.00 8.52 4.10
N LYS A 224 -10.94 7.75 3.81
CA LYS A 224 -10.97 6.69 2.78
C LYS A 224 -11.96 5.59 3.14
N CYS A 225 -12.01 5.17 4.39
CA CYS A 225 -13.02 4.23 4.89
C CYS A 225 -14.43 4.79 4.71
N ALA A 226 -14.66 6.03 5.07
CA ALA A 226 -15.96 6.69 5.00
C ALA A 226 -16.47 6.83 3.56
N ILE A 227 -15.62 7.29 2.63
CA ILE A 227 -16.00 7.43 1.21
C ILE A 227 -16.37 6.07 0.59
N ASN A 228 -15.72 5.01 0.99
CA ASN A 228 -15.95 3.65 0.47
C ASN A 228 -16.87 2.80 1.37
N ALA A 229 -17.44 3.38 2.43
CA ALA A 229 -18.29 2.66 3.38
C ALA A 229 -19.45 1.87 2.71
N PRO A 230 -20.14 2.40 1.67
CA PRO A 230 -21.14 1.63 0.97
C PRO A 230 -20.64 0.28 0.41
N VAL A 231 -19.37 0.24 -0.03
CA VAL A 231 -18.74 -1.01 -0.51
C VAL A 231 -18.31 -1.90 0.65
N TYR A 232 -17.68 -1.33 1.67
CA TYR A 232 -17.11 -2.10 2.78
C TYR A 232 -18.15 -2.68 3.74
N THR A 233 -19.36 -2.15 3.77
CA THR A 233 -20.45 -2.63 4.63
C THR A 233 -21.34 -3.68 3.98
N ILE A 234 -21.08 -4.04 2.72
CA ILE A 234 -21.77 -5.16 2.07
C ILE A 234 -20.96 -6.43 2.30
N ASP A 235 -21.53 -7.36 3.02
CA ASP A 235 -20.99 -8.69 3.19
C ASP A 235 -21.29 -9.54 1.98
N ASP A 236 -20.26 -10.08 1.39
CA ASP A 236 -20.30 -10.64 0.06
C ASP A 236 -20.79 -12.07 0.08
N THR A 237 -22.07 -12.25 -0.01
CA THR A 237 -22.64 -13.57 -0.06
C THR A 237 -23.44 -13.84 -1.34
N THR A 238 -23.74 -12.81 -2.15
CA THR A 238 -24.52 -13.02 -3.39
C THR A 238 -24.13 -12.05 -4.50
N PRO A 239 -24.10 -12.49 -5.77
CA PRO A 239 -23.93 -11.61 -6.94
C PRO A 239 -24.96 -10.47 -7.02
N THR A 240 -26.11 -10.61 -6.39
CA THR A 240 -27.16 -9.59 -6.31
C THR A 240 -26.79 -8.39 -5.46
N SER A 241 -25.88 -8.52 -4.51
CA SER A 241 -25.40 -7.38 -3.72
C SER A 241 -24.59 -6.39 -4.55
N TYR A 242 -23.84 -6.88 -5.54
CA TYR A 242 -23.07 -6.04 -6.48
C TYR A 242 -23.93 -5.40 -7.55
N SER A 243 -25.04 -6.01 -7.94
CA SER A 243 -25.93 -5.43 -8.94
C SER A 243 -26.56 -4.10 -8.50
N ALA A 244 -26.54 -3.80 -7.21
CA ALA A 244 -26.92 -2.49 -6.69
C ALA A 244 -25.89 -1.38 -7.05
N PHE A 245 -24.62 -1.74 -7.30
CA PHE A 245 -23.57 -0.80 -7.63
C PHE A 245 -23.26 -0.74 -9.12
N VAL A 246 -23.45 -1.83 -9.84
CA VAL A 246 -23.02 -1.97 -11.23
C VAL A 246 -24.19 -2.49 -12.07
N GLY A 247 -24.82 -1.59 -12.82
CA GLY A 247 -25.67 -2.00 -13.92
C GLY A 247 -24.82 -2.50 -15.09
N THR A 248 -25.28 -3.50 -15.77
CA THR A 248 -24.74 -3.89 -17.07
C THR A 248 -25.67 -3.44 -18.18
N ASP A 249 -25.12 -2.86 -19.25
CA ASP A 249 -25.88 -2.66 -20.46
C ASP A 249 -26.16 -4.00 -21.17
N LYS A 250 -26.91 -3.95 -22.26
CA LYS A 250 -27.28 -5.15 -23.03
C LYS A 250 -26.08 -5.91 -23.63
N SER A 251 -24.91 -5.30 -23.62
CA SER A 251 -23.66 -5.93 -24.08
C SER A 251 -22.83 -6.55 -22.95
N GLY A 252 -23.34 -6.47 -21.69
CA GLY A 252 -22.61 -6.91 -20.50
C GLY A 252 -21.57 -5.90 -19.99
N LYS A 253 -21.51 -4.70 -20.58
CA LYS A 253 -20.61 -3.65 -20.15
C LYS A 253 -21.19 -2.96 -18.92
N ALA A 254 -20.38 -2.84 -17.86
CA ALA A 254 -20.75 -2.11 -16.66
C ALA A 254 -21.08 -0.64 -16.99
N THR A 255 -22.26 -0.20 -16.58
CA THR A 255 -22.68 1.20 -16.67
C THR A 255 -23.08 1.67 -15.27
N ALA A 256 -22.42 2.70 -14.77
CA ALA A 256 -22.95 3.44 -13.62
C ALA A 256 -24.15 4.25 -14.12
N SER A 257 -25.36 3.88 -13.73
CA SER A 257 -26.54 4.69 -14.00
C SER A 257 -26.66 5.80 -12.96
N GLU A 258 -27.35 6.89 -13.32
CA GLU A 258 -27.66 7.98 -12.37
C GLU A 258 -28.47 7.45 -11.17
N GLU A 259 -29.30 6.44 -11.38
CA GLU A 259 -30.09 5.78 -10.34
C GLU A 259 -29.21 4.98 -9.36
N GLN A 260 -28.15 4.34 -9.85
CA GLN A 260 -27.17 3.63 -9.01
C GLN A 260 -26.34 4.63 -8.18
N GLY A 261 -25.97 5.75 -8.74
CA GLY A 261 -25.32 6.83 -8.00
C GLY A 261 -26.19 7.36 -6.87
N LYS A 262 -27.50 7.47 -7.07
CA LYS A 262 -28.45 7.83 -6.02
C LYS A 262 -28.53 6.75 -4.93
N THR A 263 -28.53 5.48 -5.29
CA THR A 263 -28.54 4.35 -4.34
C THR A 263 -27.31 4.36 -3.45
N VAL A 264 -26.12 4.51 -4.02
CA VAL A 264 -24.85 4.61 -3.27
C VAL A 264 -24.87 5.83 -2.33
N SER A 265 -25.35 6.97 -2.82
CA SER A 265 -25.51 8.18 -2.01
C SER A 265 -26.37 7.95 -0.78
N GLU A 266 -27.53 7.31 -0.95
CA GLU A 266 -28.44 6.99 0.16
C GLU A 266 -27.84 5.96 1.13
N MET A 267 -27.11 4.96 0.63
CA MET A 267 -26.42 4.00 1.50
C MET A 267 -25.44 4.70 2.43
N GLY A 268 -24.59 5.58 1.91
CA GLY A 268 -23.63 6.31 2.73
C GLY A 268 -24.27 7.22 3.78
N LYS A 269 -25.47 7.77 3.53
CA LYS A 269 -26.24 8.51 4.52
C LYS A 269 -26.75 7.64 5.68
N ASN A 270 -26.91 6.35 5.46
CA ASN A 270 -27.40 5.39 6.45
C ASN A 270 -26.29 4.63 7.19
N ILE A 271 -25.02 4.80 6.80
CA ILE A 271 -23.88 4.20 7.48
C ILE A 271 -23.31 5.22 8.45
N ASN A 272 -23.37 4.92 9.74
CA ASN A 272 -22.94 5.80 10.80
C ASN A 272 -21.55 5.40 11.33
N ILE A 273 -20.70 6.41 11.54
CA ILE A 273 -19.36 6.28 12.11
C ILE A 273 -19.27 7.23 13.30
N THR A 274 -18.83 6.72 14.45
CA THR A 274 -18.59 7.54 15.65
C THR A 274 -17.11 7.91 15.67
N LEU A 275 -16.84 9.21 15.75
CA LEU A 275 -15.49 9.79 15.75
C LEU A 275 -15.51 11.09 16.56
N ASP A 276 -14.51 11.26 17.45
CA ASP A 276 -14.37 12.43 18.34
C ASP A 276 -15.64 12.72 19.15
N GLY A 277 -16.29 11.65 19.64
CA GLY A 277 -17.49 11.72 20.48
C GLY A 277 -18.79 12.00 19.76
N GLU A 278 -18.78 12.18 18.45
CA GLU A 278 -19.96 12.44 17.64
C GLU A 278 -20.19 11.35 16.59
N THR A 279 -21.45 11.03 16.34
CA THR A 279 -21.86 10.08 15.28
C THR A 279 -22.31 10.87 14.06
N ARG A 280 -21.68 10.60 12.93
CA ARG A 280 -21.94 11.19 11.63
C ARG A 280 -22.20 10.09 10.61
N ASN A 281 -22.95 10.39 9.55
CA ASN A 281 -23.01 9.48 8.42
C ASN A 281 -21.66 9.42 7.67
N ALA A 282 -21.51 8.47 6.76
CA ALA A 282 -20.25 8.24 6.05
C ALA A 282 -19.75 9.49 5.31
N TRP A 283 -20.64 10.21 4.63
CA TRP A 283 -20.25 11.40 3.87
C TRP A 283 -19.84 12.56 4.78
N GLU A 284 -20.60 12.81 5.85
CA GLU A 284 -20.28 13.81 6.86
C GLU A 284 -18.95 13.48 7.58
N THR A 285 -18.70 12.19 7.84
CA THR A 285 -17.42 11.73 8.42
C THR A 285 -16.25 12.01 7.49
N ALA A 286 -16.40 11.78 6.19
CA ALA A 286 -15.33 12.08 5.22
C ALA A 286 -15.01 13.58 5.18
N VAL A 287 -16.03 14.43 5.16
CA VAL A 287 -15.85 15.91 5.20
C VAL A 287 -15.21 16.32 6.52
N TYR A 288 -15.70 15.84 7.64
CA TYR A 288 -15.14 16.13 8.95
C TYR A 288 -13.64 15.77 9.03
N CYS A 289 -13.25 14.61 8.55
CA CYS A 289 -11.83 14.20 8.51
C CYS A 289 -10.98 15.15 7.65
N ALA A 290 -11.50 15.59 6.51
CA ALA A 290 -10.81 16.57 5.66
C ALA A 290 -10.62 17.91 6.39
N ASP A 291 -11.64 18.39 7.11
CA ASP A 291 -11.57 19.62 7.92
C ASP A 291 -10.55 19.48 9.06
N GLN A 292 -10.49 18.32 9.73
CA GLN A 292 -9.48 18.04 10.75
C GLN A 292 -8.06 18.05 10.16
N ILE A 293 -7.84 17.43 9.00
CA ILE A 293 -6.55 17.45 8.31
C ILE A 293 -6.16 18.91 7.95
N ALA A 294 -7.10 19.70 7.45
CA ALA A 294 -6.87 21.12 7.16
C ALA A 294 -6.52 21.92 8.43
N SER A 295 -7.16 21.63 9.57
CA SER A 295 -6.88 22.27 10.86
C SER A 295 -5.46 22.00 11.37
N LEU A 296 -4.90 20.84 11.01
CA LEU A 296 -3.50 20.45 11.28
C LEU A 296 -2.49 21.13 10.33
N GLY A 297 -2.98 22.07 9.48
CA GLY A 297 -2.15 22.89 8.61
C GLY A 297 -1.76 22.24 7.28
N TYR A 298 -2.46 21.19 6.86
CA TYR A 298 -2.36 20.67 5.50
C TYR A 298 -3.21 21.51 4.54
N ARG A 299 -2.77 21.68 3.33
CA ARG A 299 -3.48 22.42 2.29
C ARG A 299 -2.96 22.01 0.92
N LEU A 300 -3.72 22.32 -0.13
CA LEU A 300 -3.26 22.09 -1.49
C LEU A 300 -2.03 22.95 -1.80
N GLN A 301 -1.08 22.38 -2.54
CA GLN A 301 0.05 23.13 -3.09
C GLN A 301 -0.43 24.16 -4.11
N PRO A 302 0.19 25.35 -4.17
CA PRO A 302 -0.10 26.31 -5.22
C PRO A 302 0.11 25.78 -6.63
N SER A 303 1.11 24.91 -6.80
CA SER A 303 1.37 24.17 -8.03
C SER A 303 1.22 22.67 -7.77
N TYR A 304 0.35 22.02 -8.51
CA TYR A 304 0.16 20.58 -8.47
C TYR A 304 1.48 19.81 -8.69
N ALA A 305 2.33 20.31 -9.60
CA ALA A 305 3.60 19.69 -9.93
C ALA A 305 4.58 19.60 -8.76
N ASP A 306 4.51 20.52 -7.80
CA ASP A 306 5.43 20.60 -6.65
C ASP A 306 5.30 19.41 -5.70
N ASN A 307 4.20 18.66 -5.77
CA ASN A 307 4.06 17.41 -5.02
C ASN A 307 4.95 16.27 -5.53
N PHE A 308 5.47 16.40 -6.75
CA PHE A 308 6.16 15.32 -7.47
C PHE A 308 7.61 15.65 -7.85
N ILE A 309 8.14 16.76 -7.39
CA ILE A 309 9.57 17.10 -7.58
C ILE A 309 10.45 16.31 -6.61
N VAL A 310 11.74 16.24 -6.87
CA VAL A 310 12.71 15.51 -6.01
C VAL A 310 12.70 16.02 -4.57
N ALA A 311 12.54 17.34 -4.37
CA ALA A 311 12.48 17.97 -3.05
C ALA A 311 11.04 18.09 -2.51
N ASN A 312 10.21 17.07 -2.69
CA ASN A 312 8.79 17.09 -2.31
C ASN A 312 8.52 16.90 -0.80
N GLN A 313 9.55 16.65 0.02
CA GLN A 313 9.43 16.60 1.49
C GLN A 313 8.87 17.90 2.08
N ASN A 314 8.96 19.03 1.36
CA ASN A 314 8.38 20.29 1.77
C ASN A 314 6.93 20.50 1.34
N SER A 315 6.32 19.52 0.65
CA SER A 315 4.92 19.63 0.25
C SER A 315 4.02 19.73 1.47
N VAL A 316 3.16 20.73 1.49
CA VAL A 316 2.12 20.94 2.53
C VAL A 316 0.86 20.13 2.23
N GLU A 317 0.82 19.40 1.12
CA GLU A 317 -0.29 18.56 0.68
C GLU A 317 -0.07 17.08 1.01
N ASN A 318 1.20 16.62 1.06
CA ASN A 318 1.53 15.23 1.37
C ASN A 318 1.24 14.91 2.83
N ILE A 319 0.32 13.97 3.09
CA ILE A 319 -0.13 13.63 4.44
C ILE A 319 0.73 12.52 5.04
N TRP A 320 0.95 11.45 4.30
CA TRP A 320 1.79 10.34 4.72
C TRP A 320 2.84 10.03 3.68
N THR A 321 4.09 10.08 4.10
CA THR A 321 5.23 9.88 3.20
C THR A 321 6.11 8.76 3.73
N ARG A 322 6.67 8.00 2.83
CA ARG A 322 7.78 7.12 3.13
C ARG A 322 9.07 7.85 2.77
N PRO A 323 9.93 8.15 3.75
CA PRO A 323 11.21 8.78 3.46
C PRO A 323 12.02 7.95 2.47
N ASN A 324 12.60 8.61 1.47
CA ASN A 324 13.47 8.00 0.48
C ASN A 324 14.69 8.89 0.25
N ASP A 325 15.87 8.42 0.63
CA ASP A 325 17.12 9.04 0.28
C ASP A 325 18.15 7.98 -0.15
N CYS A 326 19.18 8.43 -0.84
CA CYS A 326 20.16 7.50 -1.44
C CYS A 326 21.11 6.84 -0.42
N VAL A 327 21.08 7.25 0.85
CA VAL A 327 22.00 6.76 1.89
C VAL A 327 21.29 5.98 2.97
N ASN A 328 20.31 6.61 3.65
CA ASN A 328 19.71 6.06 4.87
C ASN A 328 18.40 5.30 4.60
N TYR A 329 17.64 5.72 3.58
CA TYR A 329 16.28 5.25 3.31
C TYR A 329 16.11 4.85 1.85
N LYS A 330 17.11 4.20 1.27
CA LYS A 330 17.08 3.79 -0.13
C LYS A 330 15.90 2.86 -0.38
N ILE A 331 15.01 3.30 -1.25
CA ILE A 331 13.91 2.51 -1.77
C ILE A 331 14.20 2.22 -3.25
N GLU A 332 14.17 0.96 -3.61
CA GLU A 332 14.19 0.57 -5.01
C GLU A 332 12.79 0.76 -5.58
N ASP A 333 12.55 1.91 -6.19
CA ASP A 333 11.32 2.22 -6.87
C ASP A 333 11.56 2.30 -8.37
N TYR A 334 11.01 1.32 -9.07
CA TYR A 334 11.11 1.21 -10.53
C TYR A 334 9.85 1.70 -11.26
N ASN A 335 8.95 2.42 -10.62
CA ASN A 335 7.69 2.83 -11.24
C ASN A 335 7.92 3.67 -12.50
N ILE A 336 8.83 4.65 -12.46
CA ILE A 336 9.15 5.44 -13.66
C ILE A 336 9.87 4.61 -14.73
N VAL A 337 10.77 3.71 -14.30
CA VAL A 337 11.49 2.80 -15.22
C VAL A 337 10.52 1.86 -15.91
N ARG A 338 9.52 1.36 -15.18
CA ARG A 338 8.49 0.48 -15.71
C ARG A 338 7.64 1.13 -16.80
N THR A 339 7.42 2.44 -16.74
CA THR A 339 6.59 3.16 -17.68
C THR A 339 7.35 3.63 -18.93
N LEU A 340 8.58 4.12 -18.80
CA LEU A 340 9.32 4.70 -19.93
C LEU A 340 9.66 3.66 -21.01
N HIS A 341 9.57 4.09 -22.25
CA HIS A 341 10.13 3.31 -23.37
C HIS A 341 11.67 3.20 -23.23
N TYR A 342 12.26 2.08 -23.67
CA TYR A 342 13.70 1.79 -23.54
C TYR A 342 14.58 2.95 -24.03
N ASN A 343 14.34 3.41 -25.27
CA ASN A 343 15.15 4.44 -25.91
C ASN A 343 14.86 5.84 -25.34
N HIS A 344 13.65 6.10 -24.88
CA HIS A 344 13.35 7.33 -24.15
C HIS A 344 14.12 7.36 -22.82
N GLY A 345 13.98 6.34 -21.98
CA GLY A 345 14.72 6.24 -20.72
C GLY A 345 16.24 6.38 -20.93
N GLY A 346 16.81 5.65 -21.91
CA GLY A 346 18.23 5.75 -22.25
C GLY A 346 18.69 7.16 -22.69
N ALA A 347 17.83 7.91 -23.39
CA ALA A 347 18.15 9.25 -23.85
C ALA A 347 18.22 10.29 -22.73
N ILE A 348 17.56 10.05 -21.59
CA ILE A 348 17.58 10.92 -20.41
C ILE A 348 18.44 10.37 -19.27
N GLY A 349 19.24 9.31 -19.54
CA GLY A 349 20.15 8.73 -18.54
C GLY A 349 19.50 7.77 -17.56
N TYR A 350 18.26 7.29 -17.83
CA TYR A 350 17.55 6.28 -17.08
C TYR A 350 17.43 4.96 -17.84
N GLN A 351 16.93 3.94 -17.18
CA GLN A 351 16.42 2.75 -17.84
C GLN A 351 14.95 2.98 -18.23
N GLY A 352 14.51 2.27 -19.26
CA GLY A 352 13.10 2.15 -19.59
C GLY A 352 12.76 0.68 -19.81
N TRP A 353 11.60 0.22 -19.33
CA TRP A 353 11.15 -1.18 -19.47
C TRP A 353 9.93 -1.31 -20.39
N ASN A 354 9.38 -0.20 -20.84
CA ASN A 354 8.24 -0.15 -21.77
C ASN A 354 7.02 -0.99 -21.30
N GLY A 355 6.79 -1.11 -20.00
CA GLY A 355 5.71 -1.89 -19.42
C GLY A 355 4.44 -1.08 -19.26
N ALA A 356 4.32 -0.42 -18.10
CA ALA A 356 3.13 0.31 -17.71
C ALA A 356 2.80 1.50 -18.62
N CYS A 357 1.53 1.68 -18.89
CA CYS A 357 1.01 2.83 -19.63
C CYS A 357 -0.42 3.15 -19.15
N SER A 358 -0.90 4.35 -19.49
CA SER A 358 -2.29 4.69 -19.23
C SER A 358 -3.24 3.78 -20.03
N SER A 359 -4.43 3.54 -19.47
CA SER A 359 -5.52 2.97 -20.24
C SER A 359 -6.06 3.97 -21.26
N LYS A 360 -6.77 3.48 -22.25
CA LYS A 360 -7.51 4.33 -23.21
C LYS A 360 -8.56 5.19 -22.49
N GLN A 361 -9.24 4.60 -21.51
CA GLN A 361 -10.28 5.30 -20.76
C GLN A 361 -9.73 6.50 -20.00
N GLN A 362 -8.58 6.33 -19.36
CA GLN A 362 -7.90 7.42 -18.65
C GLN A 362 -7.59 8.60 -19.57
N MET A 363 -7.08 8.33 -20.77
CA MET A 363 -6.77 9.37 -21.74
C MET A 363 -8.03 10.13 -22.20
N LEU A 364 -9.14 9.42 -22.40
CA LEU A 364 -10.42 10.04 -22.75
C LEU A 364 -10.95 10.91 -21.61
N VAL A 365 -10.81 10.47 -20.34
CA VAL A 365 -11.19 11.27 -19.16
C VAL A 365 -10.36 12.55 -19.06
N TYR A 366 -9.07 12.49 -19.38
CA TYR A 366 -8.21 13.69 -19.45
C TYR A 366 -8.49 14.57 -20.68
N GLY A 367 -9.41 14.17 -21.56
CA GLY A 367 -9.75 14.92 -22.76
C GLY A 367 -8.67 14.90 -23.84
N TYR A 368 -7.81 13.87 -23.87
CA TYR A 368 -6.80 13.73 -24.93
C TYR A 368 -7.45 13.79 -26.32
N GLY A 369 -6.89 14.61 -27.21
CA GLY A 369 -7.42 14.85 -28.56
C GLY A 369 -8.58 15.85 -28.64
N THR A 370 -9.01 16.44 -27.52
CA THR A 370 -10.02 17.51 -27.50
C THR A 370 -9.38 18.91 -27.55
N ALA A 371 -10.20 19.93 -27.78
CA ALA A 371 -9.72 21.33 -27.81
C ALA A 371 -9.31 21.85 -26.41
N ASN A 372 -9.87 21.28 -25.32
CA ASN A 372 -9.63 21.71 -23.96
C ASN A 372 -9.36 20.50 -23.06
N PRO A 373 -8.19 19.88 -23.14
CA PRO A 373 -7.83 18.78 -22.26
C PRO A 373 -7.61 19.28 -20.82
N ASP A 374 -7.71 18.37 -19.86
CA ASP A 374 -7.30 18.63 -18.47
C ASP A 374 -5.84 19.12 -18.47
N PRO A 375 -5.52 20.25 -17.82
CA PRO A 375 -4.15 20.80 -17.81
C PRO A 375 -3.14 19.83 -17.16
N ARG A 376 -3.57 18.89 -16.33
CA ARG A 376 -2.74 17.86 -15.71
C ARG A 376 -2.28 16.79 -16.70
N LEU A 377 -2.92 16.68 -17.88
CA LEU A 377 -2.52 15.70 -18.92
C LEU A 377 -1.03 15.80 -19.23
N LYS A 378 -0.55 16.99 -19.54
CA LYS A 378 0.88 17.24 -19.86
C LYS A 378 1.81 17.08 -18.66
N LEU A 379 1.31 17.29 -17.46
CA LEU A 379 2.09 17.13 -16.22
C LEU A 379 2.27 15.66 -15.86
N ASN A 380 1.27 14.82 -16.16
CA ASN A 380 1.25 13.43 -15.73
C ASN A 380 1.72 12.45 -16.79
N PHE A 381 1.60 12.80 -18.07
CA PHE A 381 1.81 11.83 -19.14
C PHE A 381 2.69 12.38 -20.27
N TYR A 382 3.52 11.50 -20.85
CA TYR A 382 4.08 11.66 -22.17
C TYR A 382 3.10 11.11 -23.19
N THR A 383 2.70 11.95 -24.12
CA THR A 383 1.85 11.62 -25.28
C THR A 383 2.57 12.00 -26.57
N ASP A 384 2.23 11.38 -27.67
CA ASP A 384 2.78 11.71 -28.96
C ASP A 384 4.32 11.78 -28.97
N LYS A 385 4.89 12.95 -29.21
CA LYS A 385 6.34 13.20 -29.19
C LYS A 385 6.79 14.15 -28.08
N ASP A 386 5.95 14.31 -27.01
CA ASP A 386 6.23 15.24 -25.91
C ASP A 386 7.57 14.96 -25.22
N TYR A 387 8.04 13.72 -25.25
CA TYR A 387 9.35 13.33 -24.68
C TYR A 387 10.51 14.10 -25.34
N MET A 388 10.33 14.66 -26.55
CA MET A 388 11.35 15.44 -27.22
C MET A 388 11.62 16.78 -26.55
N GLU A 389 10.68 17.29 -25.74
CA GLU A 389 10.90 18.48 -24.91
C GLU A 389 12.04 18.25 -23.90
N GLU A 390 12.18 17.01 -23.41
CA GLU A 390 13.19 16.62 -22.43
C GLU A 390 14.48 16.09 -23.09
N THR A 391 14.34 15.26 -24.13
CA THR A 391 15.51 14.64 -24.81
C THR A 391 16.20 15.56 -25.82
N GLY A 392 15.53 16.63 -26.25
CA GLY A 392 16.00 17.53 -27.30
C GLY A 392 16.06 16.90 -28.71
N LYS A 393 15.69 15.63 -28.88
CA LYS A 393 15.75 14.90 -30.15
C LYS A 393 14.75 13.74 -30.18
N ALA A 394 14.40 13.30 -31.36
CA ALA A 394 13.69 12.04 -31.56
C ALA A 394 14.60 10.84 -31.25
N VAL A 395 14.00 9.79 -30.69
CA VAL A 395 14.61 8.46 -30.54
C VAL A 395 13.80 7.44 -31.34
N GLU A 396 14.41 6.32 -31.69
CA GLU A 396 13.74 5.25 -32.46
C GLU A 396 12.82 4.40 -31.57
N ASP A 397 11.83 3.73 -32.18
CA ASP A 397 10.88 2.86 -31.53
C ASP A 397 11.48 1.48 -31.14
N GLY A 398 12.70 1.20 -31.56
CA GLY A 398 13.43 -0.03 -31.27
C GLY A 398 12.87 -1.31 -31.92
N ALA A 399 11.91 -1.18 -32.84
CA ALA A 399 11.34 -2.29 -33.59
C ALA A 399 11.31 -2.11 -35.09
N THR A 400 11.08 -0.87 -35.57
CA THR A 400 10.92 -0.55 -37.01
C THR A 400 11.82 0.58 -37.47
N ASP A 401 12.70 1.07 -36.58
CA ASP A 401 13.59 2.23 -36.81
C ASP A 401 12.82 3.53 -37.10
N LYS A 402 11.51 3.56 -36.84
CA LYS A 402 10.71 4.79 -36.92
C LYS A 402 10.94 5.63 -35.65
N PRO A 403 10.73 6.95 -35.74
CA PRO A 403 10.71 7.77 -34.54
C PRO A 403 9.67 7.27 -33.54
N LEU A 404 10.05 7.20 -32.26
CA LEU A 404 9.12 6.92 -31.17
C LEU A 404 8.00 7.97 -31.17
N GLU A 405 6.77 7.50 -31.07
CA GLU A 405 5.58 8.33 -30.93
C GLU A 405 4.61 7.62 -30.01
N TYR A 406 4.42 8.12 -28.81
CA TYR A 406 3.47 7.50 -27.89
C TYR A 406 2.05 7.63 -28.42
N MET A 407 1.33 6.51 -28.48
CA MET A 407 -0.01 6.39 -29.06
C MET A 407 -1.05 6.13 -27.97
N PRO A 408 -1.56 7.17 -27.29
CA PRO A 408 -2.39 7.01 -26.07
C PRO A 408 -3.64 6.15 -26.27
N LEU A 409 -4.26 6.21 -27.46
CA LEU A 409 -5.51 5.50 -27.75
C LEU A 409 -5.31 4.14 -28.44
N ALA A 410 -4.08 3.76 -28.78
CA ALA A 410 -3.79 2.51 -29.50
C ALA A 410 -3.47 1.33 -28.57
N VAL A 411 -3.68 1.49 -27.25
CA VAL A 411 -3.39 0.46 -26.26
C VAL A 411 -4.38 -0.71 -26.34
N LYS A 412 -3.85 -1.94 -26.21
CA LYS A 412 -4.58 -3.20 -26.07
C LYS A 412 -4.09 -3.91 -24.83
N VAL A 413 -4.90 -4.81 -24.29
CA VAL A 413 -4.49 -5.65 -23.14
C VAL A 413 -3.33 -6.56 -23.52
N ASP A 414 -3.39 -7.15 -24.73
CA ASP A 414 -2.37 -8.05 -25.23
C ASP A 414 -2.11 -7.83 -26.72
N PHE A 415 -0.85 -7.81 -27.12
CA PHE A 415 -0.40 -7.70 -28.49
C PHE A 415 0.13 -9.04 -29.00
N THR A 416 -0.16 -9.34 -30.26
CA THR A 416 0.22 -10.58 -30.93
C THR A 416 1.19 -10.30 -32.08
N ALA A 417 1.75 -11.35 -32.67
CA ALA A 417 2.61 -11.26 -33.85
C ALA A 417 1.91 -10.67 -35.10
N ALA A 418 0.57 -10.59 -35.09
CA ALA A 418 -0.20 -9.98 -36.18
C ALA A 418 -0.33 -8.46 -36.03
N ASP A 419 0.02 -7.89 -34.88
CA ASP A 419 -0.06 -6.45 -34.66
C ASP A 419 1.18 -5.73 -35.25
N ASP A 420 0.98 -4.46 -35.65
CA ASP A 420 2.08 -3.61 -36.12
C ASP A 420 3.13 -3.45 -35.02
N PRO A 421 4.40 -3.82 -35.25
CA PRO A 421 5.46 -3.71 -34.22
C PRO A 421 5.68 -2.28 -33.71
N HIS A 422 5.51 -1.27 -34.56
CA HIS A 422 5.59 0.13 -34.15
C HIS A 422 4.47 0.48 -33.16
N VAL A 423 3.22 0.14 -33.48
CA VAL A 423 2.08 0.37 -32.60
C VAL A 423 2.27 -0.36 -31.29
N MET A 424 2.70 -1.61 -31.32
CA MET A 424 2.96 -2.41 -30.13
C MET A 424 3.97 -1.75 -29.17
N LYS A 425 5.09 -1.24 -29.70
CA LYS A 425 6.15 -0.59 -28.88
C LYS A 425 5.72 0.79 -28.37
N CYS A 426 4.93 1.52 -29.16
CA CYS A 426 4.56 2.91 -28.91
C CYS A 426 3.21 3.08 -28.17
N SER A 427 2.40 2.02 -28.06
CA SER A 427 1.03 2.09 -27.54
C SER A 427 0.92 2.56 -26.08
N GLY A 428 -0.07 3.40 -25.80
CA GLY A 428 -0.38 3.99 -24.49
C GLY A 428 0.50 5.19 -24.13
N ALA A 429 -0.06 6.14 -23.40
CA ALA A 429 0.73 7.24 -22.82
C ALA A 429 1.59 6.73 -21.65
N ARG A 430 2.73 7.36 -21.41
CA ARG A 430 3.63 6.97 -20.31
C ARG A 430 3.53 7.95 -19.16
N MET A 431 3.51 7.44 -17.93
CA MET A 431 3.50 8.28 -16.75
C MET A 431 4.83 9.03 -16.60
N LYS A 432 4.76 10.30 -16.24
CA LYS A 432 5.92 11.17 -15.97
C LYS A 432 6.37 11.12 -14.52
N LYS A 433 5.51 10.58 -13.63
CA LYS A 433 5.69 10.69 -12.19
C LYS A 433 5.27 9.40 -11.50
#